data_3e069c24cd5f5c846dacc3b0313243b1
#
_entry.id   3e069c24cd5f5c846dacc3b0313243b1
#
_cell.length_a   1.000
_cell.length_b   1.000
_cell.length_c   1.000
_cell.angle_alpha   90.00
_cell.angle_beta   90.00
_cell.angle_gamma   90.00
#
_symmetry.space_group_name_H-M   'P 1'
#
loop_
_entity.id
_entity.type
_entity.pdbx_description
1 polymer ?
#
loop_
_entity_poly.entity_id
_entity_poly.type
_entity_poly.pdbx_seq_one_letter_code
_entity_poly.pdbx_strand_id
1 'polypeptide(L)' 'MKYLVIEATTVEELQEKVQQQLNNGWIPLGGLSVATYGAMSWWYYQAIVKHTGS' A
#
# COMPACT_ATOMS: atom_id res chain seq x y z
N MET A 1 -17.41 1.98 -0.08
CA MET A 1 -15.95 2.22 -0.18
C MET A 1 -15.20 0.97 0.25
N LYS A 2 -14.21 0.59 -0.49
CA LYS A 2 -13.32 -0.51 -0.11
C LYS A 2 -12.02 0.06 0.46
N TYR A 3 -11.46 -0.64 1.41
CA TYR A 3 -10.22 -0.27 2.07
C TYR A 3 -9.27 -1.47 2.04
N LEU A 4 -8.01 -1.22 1.72
CA LEU A 4 -7.00 -2.26 1.63
C LEU A 4 -5.66 -1.70 2.10
N VAL A 5 -4.90 -2.52 2.82
CA VAL A 5 -3.53 -2.17 3.19
C VAL A 5 -2.59 -3.07 2.40
N ILE A 6 -1.69 -2.46 1.65
CA ILE A 6 -0.68 -3.18 0.87
C ILE A 6 0.61 -3.18 1.66
N GLU A 7 1.25 -4.35 1.76
CA GLU A 7 2.52 -4.47 2.45
C GLU A 7 3.58 -5.04 1.52
N ALA A 8 4.82 -4.67 1.75
CA ALA A 8 5.95 -5.14 0.99
C ALA A 8 7.22 -5.03 1.82
N THR A 9 8.24 -5.77 1.44
CA THR A 9 9.53 -5.76 2.14
C THR A 9 10.51 -4.74 1.56
N THR A 10 10.24 -4.19 0.38
CA THR A 10 11.04 -3.15 -0.22
C THR A 10 10.14 -2.04 -0.76
N VAL A 11 10.71 -0.85 -0.88
CA VAL A 11 9.96 0.30 -1.43
C VAL A 11 9.60 0.05 -2.89
N GLU A 12 10.50 -0.53 -3.66
CA GLU A 12 10.26 -0.81 -5.07
C GLU A 12 9.10 -1.77 -5.25
N GLU A 13 9.05 -2.81 -4.43
CA GLU A 13 7.94 -3.77 -4.45
C GLU A 13 6.63 -3.10 -4.07
N LEU A 14 6.66 -2.24 -3.04
CA LEU A 14 5.47 -1.52 -2.63
C LEU A 14 4.97 -0.61 -3.76
N GLN A 15 5.87 0.10 -4.41
CA GLN A 15 5.51 0.98 -5.52
C GLN A 15 4.84 0.21 -6.65
N GLU A 16 5.36 -0.95 -7.00
CA GLU A 16 4.77 -1.78 -8.05
C GLU A 16 3.37 -2.25 -7.66
N LYS A 17 3.21 -2.74 -6.44
CA LYS A 17 1.92 -3.22 -5.95
C LYS A 17 0.88 -2.11 -5.91
N VAL A 18 1.28 -0.95 -5.38
CA VAL A 18 0.38 0.20 -5.30
C VAL A 18 0.01 0.67 -6.71
N GLN A 19 0.99 0.76 -7.61
CA GLN A 19 0.73 1.24 -8.95
C GLN A 19 -0.28 0.36 -9.68
N GLN A 20 -0.19 -0.96 -9.50
CA GLN A 20 -1.16 -1.88 -10.09
C GLN A 20 -2.58 -1.57 -9.61
N GLN A 21 -2.73 -1.27 -8.33
CA GLN A 21 -4.05 -0.96 -7.79
C GLN A 21 -4.54 0.42 -8.23
N LEU A 22 -3.65 1.39 -8.34
CA LEU A 22 -4.02 2.70 -8.87
C LEU A 22 -4.57 2.58 -10.30
N ASN A 23 -3.97 1.70 -11.10
CA ASN A 23 -4.45 1.43 -12.46
C ASN A 23 -5.85 0.81 -12.46
N ASN A 24 -6.26 0.22 -11.34
CA ASN A 24 -7.58 -0.39 -11.19
C ASN A 24 -8.59 0.52 -10.47
N GLY A 25 -8.25 1.79 -10.30
CA GLY A 25 -9.16 2.76 -9.71
C GLY A 25 -9.02 2.98 -8.21
N TRP A 26 -8.00 2.38 -7.59
CA TRP A 26 -7.71 2.61 -6.17
C TRP A 26 -6.99 3.94 -6.00
N ILE A 27 -7.15 4.54 -4.83
CA ILE A 27 -6.56 5.83 -4.49
C ILE A 27 -5.74 5.66 -3.21
N PRO A 28 -4.51 6.19 -3.15
CA PRO A 28 -3.74 6.12 -1.92
C PRO A 28 -4.36 6.99 -0.82
N LEU A 29 -4.35 6.46 0.40
CA LEU A 29 -4.87 7.15 1.57
C LEU A 29 -3.73 7.43 2.52
N GLY A 30 -3.33 8.70 2.63
CA GLY A 30 -2.22 9.08 3.48
C GLY A 30 -0.88 8.67 2.91
N GLY A 31 0.13 8.79 3.74
CA GLY A 31 1.48 8.45 3.34
C GLY A 31 1.84 7.01 3.63
N LEU A 32 3.01 6.65 3.17
CA LEU A 32 3.64 5.36 3.41
C LEU A 32 4.02 5.22 4.89
N SER A 33 3.80 4.05 5.45
CA SER A 33 4.23 3.71 6.80
C SER A 33 5.30 2.62 6.74
N VAL A 34 6.19 2.64 7.73
CA VAL A 34 7.27 1.65 7.84
C VAL A 34 7.20 1.03 9.22
N ALA A 35 7.36 -0.28 9.28
CA ALA A 35 7.50 -1.01 10.54
C ALA A 35 8.74 -1.89 10.48
N THR A 36 9.37 -2.06 11.63
CA THR A 36 10.54 -2.93 11.74
C THR A 36 10.26 -4.02 12.74
N TYR A 37 10.67 -5.24 12.39
CA TYR A 37 10.57 -6.40 13.27
C TYR A 37 11.98 -6.94 13.48
N GLY A 38 12.59 -6.61 14.62
CA GLY A 38 13.98 -6.95 14.86
C GLY A 38 14.93 -6.06 14.07
N ALA A 39 16.22 -6.43 14.09
CA ALA A 39 17.26 -5.57 13.52
C ALA A 39 17.36 -5.65 12.00
N MET A 40 16.79 -6.68 11.37
CA MET A 40 17.03 -6.97 9.97
C MET A 40 15.78 -7.03 9.12
N SER A 41 14.59 -6.79 9.70
CA SER A 41 13.34 -6.91 8.96
C SER A 41 12.64 -5.56 8.87
N TRP A 42 12.32 -5.15 7.65
CA TRP A 42 11.63 -3.90 7.36
C TRP A 42 10.38 -4.20 6.55
N TRP A 43 9.26 -3.62 6.94
CA TRP A 43 8.01 -3.77 6.23
C TRP A 43 7.45 -2.40 5.90
N TYR A 44 6.98 -2.25 4.68
CA TYR A 44 6.39 -1.01 4.18
C TYR A 44 4.92 -1.22 3.93
N TYR A 45 4.11 -0.26 4.32
CA TYR A 45 2.66 -0.34 4.23
C TYR A 45 2.09 0.89 3.55
N GLN A 46 1.08 0.69 2.74
CA GLN A 46 0.33 1.78 2.12
C GLN A 46 -1.14 1.43 2.14
N ALA A 47 -1.95 2.28 2.77
CA ALA A 47 -3.40 2.14 2.72
C ALA A 47 -3.92 2.71 1.42
N ILE A 48 -4.88 2.04 0.82
CA ILE A 48 -5.56 2.49 -0.38
C ILE A 48 -7.04 2.30 -0.23
N VAL A 49 -7.82 3.14 -0.91
CA VAL A 49 -9.28 3.06 -0.89
C VAL A 49 -9.82 3.08 -2.31
N LYS A 50 -10.98 2.51 -2.49
CA LYS A 50 -11.67 2.53 -3.76
C LYS A 50 -13.14 2.84 -3.52
N HIS A 51 -13.66 3.83 -4.23
CA HIS A 51 -15.07 4.12 -4.20
C HIS A 51 -15.80 3.10 -5.04
N THR A 52 -16.74 2.41 -4.43
CA THR A 52 -17.57 1.41 -5.12
C THR A 52 -19.00 1.90 -5.13
N GLY A 53 -19.64 1.75 -6.23
CA GLY A 53 -20.95 2.27 -6.44
C GLY A 53 -20.90 3.65 -7.07
N SER A 54 -21.98 4.15 -7.39
CA SER A 54 -22.10 5.40 -8.13
C SER A 54 -22.35 6.57 -7.22
#